data_e82e930892cb4aff6339f78e15cc8318
#
_entry.id   e82e930892cb4aff6339f78e15cc8318
#
_cell.length_a   1.000
_cell.length_b   1.000
_cell.length_c   1.000
_cell.angle_alpha   90.00
_cell.angle_beta   90.00
_cell.angle_gamma   90.00
#
_symmetry.space_group_name_H-M   'P 1'
#
loop_
_entity.id
_entity.type
_entity.pdbx_description
1 polymer ?
#
loop_
_entity_poly.entity_id
_entity_poly.type
_entity_poly.pdbx_seq_one_letter_code
_entity_poly.pdbx_strand_id
1 'polypeptide(L)'
;AIIFDDMARVTRVSKIVPHILAELALASIPNDHIRFICALGTHGALDRLDLVKKLGADVVAEYAVYNHNCFDNCVYVGTTSWGTKIYLNAEMMSCDFKISIGTATPHPSALFSGGGKMILPGVAGFNSIRDNHTLQISREQSLDYDDNPRRLEKKEAAKMAGLDLLIE
;
A
#
# COMPACT_ATOMS: atom_id res chain seq x y z
N ALA A 1 8.23 0.11 -7.78
CA ALA A 1 7.84 0.83 -6.55
C ALA A 1 7.95 -0.06 -5.33
N ILE A 2 8.38 0.49 -4.22
CA ILE A 2 8.37 -0.14 -2.90
C ILE A 2 7.36 0.61 -2.04
N ILE A 3 6.24 -0.04 -1.75
CA ILE A 3 5.14 0.49 -0.95
C ILE A 3 5.36 0.04 0.49
N PHE A 4 5.31 0.95 1.45
CA PHE A 4 5.53 0.62 2.85
C PHE A 4 4.45 1.24 3.75
N ASP A 5 4.16 0.61 4.89
CA ASP A 5 3.17 1.09 5.83
C ASP A 5 3.67 2.27 6.68
N ASP A 6 2.74 3.04 7.21
CA ASP A 6 3.00 4.26 7.99
C ASP A 6 3.43 3.97 9.45
N MET A 7 3.60 5.04 10.24
CA MET A 7 4.02 4.98 11.64
C MET A 7 2.95 4.37 12.58
N ALA A 8 1.70 4.22 12.13
CA ALA A 8 0.66 3.52 12.89
C ALA A 8 0.86 1.99 12.91
N ARG A 9 1.86 1.47 12.18
CA ARG A 9 2.19 0.05 12.10
C ARG A 9 3.57 -0.23 12.69
N VAL A 10 3.68 -1.40 13.33
CA VAL A 10 4.92 -1.84 14.02
C VAL A 10 5.99 -2.40 13.08
N THR A 11 5.72 -2.46 11.79
CA THR A 11 6.62 -3.03 10.78
C THR A 11 7.98 -2.33 10.80
N ARG A 12 9.03 -3.10 10.97
CA ARG A 12 10.42 -2.60 10.97
C ARG A 12 10.95 -2.52 9.53
N VAL A 13 10.36 -1.63 8.73
CA VAL A 13 10.67 -1.48 7.30
C VAL A 13 12.15 -1.27 7.05
N SER A 14 12.84 -0.47 7.88
CA SER A 14 14.29 -0.23 7.80
C SER A 14 15.16 -1.50 7.93
N LYS A 15 14.61 -2.61 8.46
CA LYS A 15 15.33 -3.88 8.54
C LYS A 15 15.12 -4.76 7.30
N ILE A 16 14.05 -4.52 6.55
CA ILE A 16 13.67 -5.30 5.37
C ILE A 16 14.24 -4.66 4.09
N VAL A 17 14.17 -3.33 3.99
CA VAL A 17 14.58 -2.58 2.81
C VAL A 17 16.00 -2.90 2.31
N PRO A 18 17.05 -3.02 3.17
CA PRO A 18 18.39 -3.35 2.68
C PRO A 18 18.47 -4.66 1.90
N HIS A 19 17.67 -5.67 2.28
CA HIS A 19 17.63 -6.95 1.57
C HIS A 19 16.96 -6.82 0.19
N ILE A 20 15.87 -6.05 0.12
CA ILE A 20 15.19 -5.78 -1.16
C ILE A 20 16.11 -5.01 -2.10
N LEU A 21 16.77 -3.97 -1.60
CA LEU A 21 17.70 -3.16 -2.40
C LEU A 21 18.89 -3.98 -2.90
N ALA A 22 19.38 -4.93 -2.10
CA ALA A 22 20.44 -5.85 -2.53
C ALA A 22 19.98 -6.73 -3.72
N GLU A 23 18.77 -7.28 -3.68
CA GLU A 23 18.21 -8.08 -4.77
C GLU A 23 17.97 -7.23 -6.03
N LEU A 24 17.46 -6.00 -5.87
CA LEU A 24 17.27 -5.08 -7.00
C LEU A 24 18.61 -4.67 -7.63
N ALA A 25 19.68 -4.49 -6.82
CA ALA A 25 21.02 -4.22 -7.32
C ALA A 25 21.60 -5.42 -8.08
N LEU A 26 21.40 -6.66 -7.61
CA LEU A 26 21.76 -7.87 -8.34
C LEU A 26 21.04 -7.98 -9.70
N ALA A 27 19.80 -7.48 -9.75
CA ALA A 27 19.02 -7.38 -10.99
C ALA A 27 19.42 -6.16 -11.85
N SER A 28 20.46 -5.41 -11.46
CA SER A 28 20.96 -4.21 -12.16
C SER A 28 19.90 -3.10 -12.30
N ILE A 29 18.99 -2.96 -11.32
CA ILE A 29 18.01 -1.87 -11.27
C ILE A 29 18.70 -0.62 -10.70
N PRO A 30 18.76 0.51 -11.46
CA PRO A 30 19.38 1.75 -10.97
C PRO A 30 18.58 2.38 -9.81
N ASN A 31 19.29 3.05 -8.88
CA ASN A 31 18.65 3.69 -7.72
C ASN A 31 17.60 4.73 -8.10
N ASP A 32 17.81 5.48 -9.18
CA ASP A 32 16.86 6.48 -9.70
C ASP A 32 15.60 5.88 -10.35
N HIS A 33 15.58 4.57 -10.58
CA HIS A 33 14.40 3.82 -10.99
C HIS A 33 13.59 3.27 -9.80
N ILE A 34 14.09 3.41 -8.57
CA ILE A 34 13.42 2.91 -7.36
C ILE A 34 12.66 4.05 -6.68
N ARG A 35 11.39 3.83 -6.36
CA ARG A 35 10.53 4.78 -5.66
C ARG A 35 9.94 4.14 -4.41
N PHE A 36 10.01 4.86 -3.30
CA PHE A 36 9.37 4.48 -2.04
C PHE A 36 8.08 5.28 -1.87
N ILE A 37 6.98 4.60 -1.55
CA ILE A 37 5.66 5.23 -1.39
C ILE A 37 5.05 4.80 -0.05
N CYS A 38 4.85 5.77 0.84
CA CYS A 38 4.18 5.52 2.12
C CYS A 38 2.68 5.31 1.91
N ALA A 39 2.17 4.15 2.30
CA ALA A 39 0.76 3.76 2.17
C ALA A 39 -0.08 4.37 3.29
N LEU A 40 -0.38 5.67 3.18
CA LEU A 40 -1.08 6.46 4.20
C LEU A 40 -2.61 6.25 4.21
N GLY A 41 -3.19 5.92 3.06
CA GLY A 41 -4.64 5.98 2.93
C GLY A 41 -5.15 7.41 3.21
N THR A 42 -5.92 7.56 4.29
CA THR A 42 -6.43 8.86 4.78
C THR A 42 -5.66 9.39 6.00
N HIS A 43 -4.56 8.76 6.38
CA HIS A 43 -3.73 9.24 7.49
C HIS A 43 -2.92 10.48 7.08
N GLY A 44 -2.43 11.22 8.08
CA GLY A 44 -1.56 12.38 7.86
C GLY A 44 -0.21 12.01 7.26
N ALA A 45 0.36 12.92 6.47
CA ALA A 45 1.68 12.75 5.89
C ALA A 45 2.76 12.62 6.97
N LEU A 46 3.76 11.78 6.71
CA LEU A 46 4.94 11.64 7.54
C LEU A 46 5.92 12.79 7.24
N ASP A 47 6.52 13.32 8.27
CA ASP A 47 7.63 14.27 8.11
C ASP A 47 8.96 13.54 7.80
N ARG A 48 10.03 14.31 7.57
CA ARG A 48 11.35 13.74 7.26
C ARG A 48 11.89 12.85 8.40
N LEU A 49 11.63 13.21 9.67
CA LEU A 49 12.11 12.45 10.81
C LEU A 49 11.39 11.11 10.93
N ASP A 50 10.09 11.09 10.68
CA ASP A 50 9.29 9.87 10.63
C ASP A 50 9.77 8.95 9.49
N LEU A 51 10.01 9.51 8.31
CA LEU A 51 10.53 8.75 7.16
C LEU A 51 11.91 8.14 7.45
N VAL A 52 12.82 8.91 8.06
CA VAL A 52 14.14 8.41 8.48
C VAL A 52 14.01 7.30 9.52
N LYS A 53 13.11 7.45 10.48
CA LYS A 53 12.85 6.42 11.49
C LYS A 53 12.27 5.14 10.88
N LYS A 54 11.42 5.27 9.86
CA LYS A 54 10.74 4.15 9.21
C LYS A 54 11.62 3.41 8.19
N LEU A 55 12.38 4.14 7.37
CA LEU A 55 13.17 3.63 6.24
C LEU A 55 14.67 3.54 6.52
N GLY A 56 15.20 4.42 7.35
CA GLY A 56 16.63 4.67 7.52
C GLY A 56 17.09 5.96 6.82
N ALA A 57 18.15 6.57 7.34
CA ALA A 57 18.67 7.84 6.84
C ALA A 57 19.20 7.73 5.40
N ASP A 58 19.89 6.65 5.10
CA ASP A 58 20.51 6.42 3.78
C ASP A 58 19.44 6.30 2.69
N VAL A 59 18.36 5.55 2.95
CA VAL A 59 17.25 5.40 2.01
C VAL A 59 16.57 6.75 1.73
N VAL A 60 16.33 7.56 2.76
CA VAL A 60 15.70 8.88 2.60
C VAL A 60 16.64 9.88 1.91
N ALA A 61 17.96 9.66 1.96
CA ALA A 61 18.95 10.52 1.29
C ALA A 61 19.15 10.15 -0.19
N GLU A 62 19.09 8.86 -0.53
CA GLU A 62 19.47 8.36 -1.85
C GLU A 62 18.30 8.10 -2.80
N TYR A 63 17.10 7.84 -2.28
CA TYR A 63 15.96 7.41 -3.09
C TYR A 63 14.83 8.43 -3.09
N ALA A 64 14.00 8.38 -4.12
CA ALA A 64 12.76 9.13 -4.17
C ALA A 64 11.74 8.52 -3.19
N VAL A 65 11.34 9.29 -2.17
CA VAL A 65 10.39 8.87 -1.13
C VAL A 65 9.16 9.79 -1.15
N TYR A 66 7.98 9.21 -1.30
CA TYR A 66 6.71 9.93 -1.41
C TYR A 66 5.76 9.56 -0.27
N ASN A 67 5.05 10.55 0.23
CA ASN A 67 3.82 10.37 0.95
C ASN A 67 2.67 10.21 -0.05
N HIS A 68 1.87 9.16 0.07
CA HIS A 68 0.65 9.06 -0.72
C HIS A 68 -0.34 10.17 -0.32
N ASN A 69 -0.96 10.81 -1.31
CA ASN A 69 -2.07 11.74 -1.11
C ASN A 69 -3.33 11.17 -1.77
N CYS A 70 -4.31 10.77 -0.97
CA CYS A 70 -5.55 10.18 -1.48
C CYS A 70 -6.48 11.18 -2.22
N PHE A 71 -6.22 12.48 -2.11
CA PHE A 71 -7.00 13.54 -2.77
C PHE A 71 -6.41 13.99 -4.09
N ASP A 72 -5.17 13.59 -4.40
CA ASP A 72 -4.47 14.04 -5.60
C ASP A 72 -3.54 12.95 -6.17
N ASN A 73 -3.11 13.12 -7.41
CA ASN A 73 -2.17 12.25 -8.11
C ASN A 73 -2.59 10.76 -8.09
N CYS A 74 -3.87 10.51 -8.36
CA CYS A 74 -4.43 9.17 -8.49
C CYS A 74 -5.01 8.95 -9.89
N VAL A 75 -4.72 7.78 -10.48
CA VAL A 75 -5.20 7.37 -11.80
C VAL A 75 -6.24 6.26 -11.69
N TYR A 76 -7.25 6.28 -12.56
CA TYR A 76 -8.25 5.23 -12.65
C TYR A 76 -7.64 3.95 -13.22
N VAL A 77 -7.85 2.82 -12.53
CA VAL A 77 -7.32 1.51 -12.93
C VAL A 77 -8.39 0.47 -13.25
N GLY A 78 -9.64 0.75 -12.91
CA GLY A 78 -10.76 -0.15 -13.19
C GLY A 78 -11.88 -0.06 -12.16
N THR A 79 -12.88 -0.91 -12.32
CA THR A 79 -14.04 -1.02 -11.41
C THR A 79 -14.09 -2.45 -10.88
N THR A 80 -14.24 -2.60 -9.56
CA THR A 80 -14.32 -3.91 -8.89
C THR A 80 -15.65 -4.61 -9.18
N SER A 81 -15.71 -5.89 -8.87
CA SER A 81 -16.94 -6.69 -8.93
C SER A 81 -18.05 -6.16 -8.01
N TRP A 82 -17.73 -5.32 -7.02
CA TRP A 82 -18.68 -4.61 -6.16
C TRP A 82 -19.08 -3.23 -6.68
N GLY A 83 -18.58 -2.80 -7.85
CA GLY A 83 -18.91 -1.52 -8.49
C GLY A 83 -18.07 -0.33 -8.02
N THR A 84 -17.10 -0.53 -7.14
CA THR A 84 -16.18 0.52 -6.70
C THR A 84 -15.19 0.88 -7.81
N LYS A 85 -15.14 2.15 -8.17
CA LYS A 85 -14.12 2.68 -9.07
C LYS A 85 -12.80 2.82 -8.32
N ILE A 86 -11.76 2.13 -8.78
CA ILE A 86 -10.44 2.14 -8.16
C ILE A 86 -9.56 3.18 -8.83
N TYR A 87 -9.13 4.13 -8.02
CA TYR A 87 -8.10 5.12 -8.34
C TYR A 87 -6.89 4.83 -7.47
N LEU A 88 -5.71 4.73 -8.05
CA LEU A 88 -4.46 4.42 -7.34
C LEU A 88 -3.39 5.47 -7.61
N ASN A 89 -2.46 5.58 -6.70
CA ASN A 89 -1.31 6.49 -6.77
C ASN A 89 -0.61 6.41 -8.13
N ALA A 90 -0.50 7.54 -8.84
CA ALA A 90 0.02 7.59 -10.21
C ALA A 90 1.52 7.24 -10.26
N GLU A 91 2.33 7.65 -9.26
CA GLU A 91 3.74 7.30 -9.18
C GLU A 91 3.92 5.79 -9.03
N MET A 92 3.13 5.14 -8.18
CA MET A 92 3.14 3.68 -8.07
C MET A 92 2.76 3.02 -9.40
N MET A 93 1.70 3.53 -10.04
CA MET A 93 1.19 2.94 -11.29
C MET A 93 2.13 3.15 -12.47
N SER A 94 3.05 4.13 -12.44
CA SER A 94 4.08 4.33 -13.45
C SER A 94 5.24 3.33 -13.37
N CYS A 95 5.33 2.55 -12.30
CA CYS A 95 6.39 1.56 -12.10
C CYS A 95 5.97 0.18 -12.63
N ASP A 96 6.90 -0.54 -13.26
CA ASP A 96 6.65 -1.87 -13.83
C ASP A 96 6.53 -2.95 -12.75
N PHE A 97 7.31 -2.85 -11.68
CA PHE A 97 7.36 -3.83 -10.59
C PHE A 97 7.00 -3.20 -9.25
N LYS A 98 6.11 -3.83 -8.52
CA LYS A 98 5.52 -3.31 -7.27
C LYS A 98 5.69 -4.28 -6.11
N ILE A 99 6.44 -3.84 -5.10
CA ILE A 99 6.67 -4.58 -3.85
C ILE A 99 5.91 -3.86 -2.74
N SER A 100 5.20 -4.57 -1.88
CA SER A 100 4.67 -3.98 -0.65
C SER A 100 5.28 -4.62 0.60
N ILE A 101 5.56 -3.79 1.59
CA ILE A 101 6.08 -4.16 2.90
C ILE A 101 5.06 -3.73 3.95
N GLY A 102 4.47 -4.69 4.63
CA GLY A 102 3.45 -4.43 5.64
C GLY A 102 3.56 -5.38 6.82
N THR A 103 2.51 -5.46 7.61
CA THR A 103 2.40 -6.43 8.69
C THR A 103 0.96 -6.91 8.84
N ALA A 104 0.78 -8.21 8.99
CA ALA A 104 -0.50 -8.82 9.24
C ALA A 104 -0.80 -8.76 10.75
N THR A 105 -1.65 -7.80 11.15
CA THR A 105 -2.15 -7.70 12.53
C THR A 105 -3.68 -7.66 12.54
N PRO A 106 -4.35 -8.11 13.61
CA PRO A 106 -5.81 -8.04 13.72
C PRO A 106 -6.34 -6.62 13.48
N HIS A 107 -7.44 -6.52 12.74
CA HIS A 107 -8.05 -5.25 12.37
C HIS A 107 -9.59 -5.31 12.43
N PRO A 108 -10.27 -4.30 13.04
CA PRO A 108 -11.71 -4.38 13.33
C PRO A 108 -12.62 -4.56 12.10
N SER A 109 -12.27 -3.95 10.96
CA SER A 109 -13.17 -3.94 9.79
C SER A 109 -12.73 -4.82 8.62
N ALA A 110 -11.50 -5.32 8.63
CA ALA A 110 -10.94 -6.11 7.55
C ALA A 110 -10.28 -7.40 8.04
N LEU A 111 -10.51 -7.76 9.31
CA LEU A 111 -9.93 -8.86 10.07
C LEU A 111 -8.42 -8.74 10.25
N PHE A 112 -7.67 -8.43 9.22
CA PHE A 112 -6.23 -8.23 9.28
C PHE A 112 -5.80 -6.95 8.52
N SER A 113 -4.69 -6.34 8.97
CA SER A 113 -3.92 -5.35 8.21
C SER A 113 -3.02 -6.05 7.18
N GLY A 114 -2.20 -5.30 6.47
CA GLY A 114 -1.33 -5.85 5.42
C GLY A 114 -2.08 -6.26 4.17
N GLY A 115 -1.47 -7.09 3.32
CA GLY A 115 -2.08 -7.63 2.11
C GLY A 115 -2.63 -6.58 1.17
N GLY A 116 -3.83 -6.83 0.65
CA GLY A 116 -4.55 -5.90 -0.22
C GLY A 116 -4.81 -4.53 0.39
N LYS A 117 -4.69 -4.39 1.73
CA LYS A 117 -4.82 -3.09 2.40
C LYS A 117 -3.67 -2.13 2.11
N MET A 118 -2.53 -2.62 1.72
CA MET A 118 -1.42 -1.79 1.25
C MET A 118 -1.79 -1.01 -0.02
N ILE A 119 -2.72 -1.56 -0.81
CA ILE A 119 -3.26 -0.93 -2.01
C ILE A 119 -4.54 -0.15 -1.71
N LEU A 120 -5.56 -0.82 -1.15
CA LEU A 120 -6.84 -0.21 -0.76
C LEU A 120 -7.08 -0.40 0.74
N PRO A 121 -6.94 0.61 1.59
CA PRO A 121 -6.85 2.05 1.29
C PRO A 121 -5.44 2.62 1.04
N GLY A 122 -4.37 1.89 1.32
CA GLY A 122 -3.01 2.40 1.51
C GLY A 122 -2.54 3.43 0.49
N VAL A 123 -2.68 3.15 -0.81
CA VAL A 123 -2.28 4.03 -1.91
C VAL A 123 -3.44 4.34 -2.87
N ALA A 124 -4.67 4.25 -2.37
CA ALA A 124 -5.88 4.49 -3.14
C ALA A 124 -6.42 5.91 -2.99
N GLY A 125 -7.13 6.38 -4.00
CA GLY A 125 -7.83 7.66 -3.97
C GLY A 125 -9.01 7.67 -3.00
N PHE A 126 -9.33 8.84 -2.44
CA PHE A 126 -10.34 9.01 -1.38
C PHE A 126 -11.70 8.40 -1.74
N ASN A 127 -12.19 8.57 -2.96
CA ASN A 127 -13.48 8.00 -3.37
C ASN A 127 -13.47 6.47 -3.34
N SER A 128 -12.39 5.84 -3.80
CA SER A 128 -12.22 4.37 -3.73
C SER A 128 -12.21 3.88 -2.28
N ILE A 129 -11.53 4.62 -1.40
CA ILE A 129 -11.48 4.31 0.04
C ILE A 129 -12.87 4.42 0.65
N ARG A 130 -13.57 5.54 0.41
CA ARG A 130 -14.93 5.78 0.92
C ARG A 130 -15.87 4.66 0.47
N ASP A 131 -15.89 4.35 -0.81
CA ASP A 131 -16.82 3.38 -1.39
C ASP A 131 -16.59 1.98 -0.81
N ASN A 132 -15.32 1.53 -0.67
CA ASN A 132 -15.00 0.28 0.04
C ASN A 132 -15.45 0.29 1.52
N HIS A 133 -15.25 1.40 2.23
CA HIS A 133 -15.60 1.48 3.66
C HIS A 133 -17.11 1.55 3.90
N THR A 134 -17.88 2.02 2.93
CA THR A 134 -19.35 2.11 3.00
C THR A 134 -20.05 0.89 2.43
N LEU A 135 -19.35 -0.12 1.91
CA LEU A 135 -19.96 -1.39 1.50
C LEU A 135 -20.81 -1.96 2.63
N GLN A 136 -22.08 -2.25 2.30
CA GLN A 136 -22.98 -2.90 3.24
C GLN A 136 -22.57 -4.38 3.38
N ILE A 137 -22.32 -4.79 4.59
CA ILE A 137 -21.96 -6.18 4.92
C ILE A 137 -22.74 -6.64 6.14
N SER A 138 -23.13 -7.90 6.19
CA SER A 138 -23.72 -8.50 7.37
C SER A 138 -22.68 -8.66 8.49
N ARG A 139 -23.17 -8.89 9.73
CA ARG A 139 -22.29 -9.17 10.86
C ARG A 139 -21.49 -10.45 10.62
N GLU A 140 -22.13 -11.49 10.09
CA GLU A 140 -21.52 -12.78 9.76
C GLU A 140 -20.39 -12.59 8.74
N GLN A 141 -20.66 -11.91 7.63
CA GLN A 141 -19.66 -11.57 6.62
C GLN A 141 -18.51 -10.74 7.19
N SER A 142 -18.76 -9.85 8.15
CA SER A 142 -17.72 -9.03 8.77
C SER A 142 -16.71 -9.85 9.58
N LEU A 143 -17.09 -11.02 10.04
CA LEU A 143 -16.27 -11.94 10.85
C LEU A 143 -15.70 -13.10 10.05
N ASP A 144 -16.15 -13.29 8.81
CA ASP A 144 -15.68 -14.36 7.93
C ASP A 144 -14.46 -13.89 7.11
N TYR A 145 -13.36 -14.62 7.23
CA TYR A 145 -12.14 -14.29 6.50
C TYR A 145 -12.31 -14.47 4.98
N ASP A 146 -13.02 -15.47 4.56
CA ASP A 146 -13.15 -15.84 3.14
C ASP A 146 -14.33 -15.14 2.44
N ASP A 147 -15.34 -14.68 3.19
CA ASP A 147 -16.55 -14.05 2.66
C ASP A 147 -16.72 -12.58 3.04
N ASN A 148 -15.69 -11.90 3.60
CA ASN A 148 -15.77 -10.48 3.90
C ASN A 148 -15.62 -9.63 2.62
N PRO A 149 -16.70 -9.00 2.10
CA PRO A 149 -16.65 -8.25 0.84
C PRO A 149 -15.63 -7.11 0.85
N ARG A 150 -15.50 -6.39 1.99
CA ARG A 150 -14.51 -5.30 2.11
C ARG A 150 -13.08 -5.81 1.97
N ARG A 151 -12.80 -7.01 2.46
CA ARG A 151 -11.48 -7.66 2.32
C ARG A 151 -11.26 -8.19 0.90
N LEU A 152 -12.26 -8.86 0.35
CA LEU A 152 -12.18 -9.42 -1.00
C LEU A 152 -11.98 -8.32 -2.05
N GLU A 153 -12.67 -7.19 -1.91
CA GLU A 153 -12.48 -6.03 -2.79
C GLU A 153 -11.06 -5.46 -2.70
N LYS A 154 -10.44 -5.43 -1.50
CA LYS A 154 -9.04 -5.02 -1.35
C LYS A 154 -8.08 -5.97 -2.07
N LYS A 155 -8.37 -7.27 -2.06
CA LYS A 155 -7.61 -8.27 -2.80
C LYS A 155 -7.76 -8.09 -4.31
N GLU A 156 -8.97 -7.75 -4.78
CA GLU A 156 -9.22 -7.43 -6.19
C GLU A 156 -8.48 -6.15 -6.61
N ALA A 157 -8.53 -5.09 -5.80
CA ALA A 157 -7.78 -3.86 -6.04
C ALA A 157 -6.26 -4.09 -6.11
N ALA A 158 -5.72 -4.98 -5.28
CA ALA A 158 -4.30 -5.34 -5.33
C ALA A 158 -3.92 -6.06 -6.63
N LYS A 159 -4.81 -6.92 -7.16
CA LYS A 159 -4.62 -7.53 -8.47
C LYS A 159 -4.68 -6.49 -9.60
N MET A 160 -5.63 -5.54 -9.53
CA MET A 160 -5.73 -4.44 -10.50
C MET A 160 -4.49 -3.53 -10.48
N ALA A 161 -3.88 -3.34 -9.31
CA ALA A 161 -2.63 -2.61 -9.17
C ALA A 161 -1.43 -3.31 -9.81
N GLY A 162 -1.53 -4.62 -10.07
CA GLY A 162 -0.38 -5.44 -10.45
C GLY A 162 0.66 -5.51 -9.33
N LEU A 163 0.21 -5.74 -8.08
CA LEU A 163 1.12 -5.96 -6.96
C LEU A 163 1.84 -7.30 -7.16
N ASP A 164 3.17 -7.26 -7.34
CA ASP A 164 3.99 -8.43 -7.70
C ASP A 164 4.48 -9.18 -6.47
N LEU A 165 4.91 -8.46 -5.42
CA LEU A 165 5.47 -9.07 -4.21
C LEU A 165 4.88 -8.43 -2.94
N LEU A 166 4.47 -9.28 -2.01
CA LEU A 166 4.00 -8.91 -0.69
C LEU A 166 4.95 -9.49 0.37
N ILE A 167 5.46 -8.64 1.26
CA ILE A 167 6.31 -8.99 2.41
C ILE A 167 5.57 -8.59 3.69
N GLU A 168 5.30 -9.57 4.56
CA GLU A 168 4.57 -9.38 5.82
C GLU A 168 5.25 -10.06 7.01
#